data_82eebff3ce6bdff7501ead727ecbcd1a
#
_entry.id   82eebff3ce6bdff7501ead727ecbcd1a
#
_cell.length_a   1.000
_cell.length_b   1.000
_cell.length_c   1.000
_cell.angle_alpha   90.00
_cell.angle_beta   90.00
_cell.angle_gamma   90.00
#
_symmetry.space_group_name_H-M   'P 1'
#
loop_
_entity.id
_entity.type
_entity.pdbx_description
1 polymer ?
#
loop_
_entity_poly.entity_id
_entity_poly.type
_entity_poly.pdbx_seq_one_letter_code
_entity_poly.pdbx_strand_id
1 'polypeptide(L)'
;MRSRFPVALAASTGACALALGVAAPAMAAPSAEQDTAMVSVVHGIPDLTVDVYANGDELLSGFEPGTVTEPQFLPAGTYDIQIFEAGQGPDGKPALEKKVEVGEGDTATIAAHLGADGTPRLTAFADDVSKVDAGKGRLTVRHIAAAPAVDVRAGGEPVFTGLTNPNEDSAVVDAGIVDADVVLAGTDTVAIGPAEVNVTEGAGTVVYAWGSAEDKNLALATQKFSGMDSMPKAVHAGGDGTAVSANSTDWTPGWAAAGGVVAVAGVLGARRFAGKRG
;
A
#
# COMPACT_ATOMS: atom_id res chain seq x y z
N MET A 1 66.94 14.96 25.84
CA MET A 1 67.57 14.39 27.07
C MET A 1 66.84 13.12 27.45
N ARG A 2 67.59 12.05 27.58
CA ARG A 2 67.16 10.68 27.89
C ARG A 2 66.82 10.54 29.36
N SER A 3 65.85 9.69 29.75
CA SER A 3 65.84 8.86 30.95
C SER A 3 64.56 8.04 30.94
N ARG A 4 64.54 6.77 30.67
CA ARG A 4 64.96 5.53 31.36
C ARG A 4 63.95 5.12 32.46
N PHE A 5 63.34 3.97 32.19
CA PHE A 5 62.46 3.11 33.03
C PHE A 5 63.13 2.68 34.35
N PRO A 6 62.37 2.16 35.33
CA PRO A 6 62.47 0.71 35.48
C PRO A 6 61.15 -0.07 35.66
N VAL A 7 61.25 -1.30 35.25
CA VAL A 7 60.35 -2.43 35.44
C VAL A 7 60.40 -2.85 36.93
N ALA A 8 59.26 -3.15 37.53
CA ALA A 8 59.14 -3.96 38.71
C ALA A 8 58.08 -5.06 38.49
N LEU A 9 58.56 -6.26 38.48
CA LEU A 9 57.86 -7.53 38.47
C LEU A 9 57.47 -7.88 39.90
N ALA A 10 56.19 -8.14 40.19
CA ALA A 10 55.76 -8.79 41.41
C ALA A 10 54.62 -9.77 41.08
N ALA A 11 54.94 -11.04 41.22
CA ALA A 11 54.04 -12.14 41.23
C ALA A 11 53.37 -12.28 42.61
N SER A 12 52.09 -12.52 42.68
CA SER A 12 51.44 -13.16 43.83
C SER A 12 50.09 -13.76 43.46
N THR A 13 50.08 -15.07 43.45
CA THR A 13 49.13 -16.02 44.03
C THR A 13 47.64 -15.76 43.99
N GLY A 14 46.96 -16.71 43.44
CA GLY A 14 45.54 -16.90 43.19
C GLY A 14 44.60 -16.75 44.38
N ALA A 15 43.41 -16.31 44.05
CA ALA A 15 42.20 -16.61 44.78
C ALA A 15 41.07 -16.81 43.76
N CYS A 16 40.58 -18.05 43.65
CA CYS A 16 39.32 -18.35 42.95
C CYS A 16 38.18 -17.75 43.73
N ALA A 17 37.65 -16.66 43.25
CA ALA A 17 36.35 -16.12 43.67
C ALA A 17 35.31 -16.62 42.67
N LEU A 18 34.46 -17.55 43.09
CA LEU A 18 33.21 -17.90 42.41
C LEU A 18 32.31 -16.69 42.44
N ALA A 19 32.29 -15.94 41.36
CA ALA A 19 31.25 -14.91 41.14
C ALA A 19 29.96 -15.61 40.71
N LEU A 20 29.03 -15.76 41.64
CA LEU A 20 27.63 -16.05 41.35
C LEU A 20 27.11 -14.87 40.50
N GLY A 21 27.08 -15.10 39.17
CA GLY A 21 26.47 -14.14 38.26
C GLY A 21 24.96 -14.11 38.51
N VAL A 22 24.50 -13.07 39.19
CA VAL A 22 23.08 -12.69 39.20
C VAL A 22 22.77 -12.22 37.79
N ALA A 23 22.14 -13.11 36.99
CA ALA A 23 21.55 -12.70 35.73
C ALA A 23 20.43 -11.71 36.04
N ALA A 24 20.72 -10.41 35.86
CA ALA A 24 19.68 -9.40 35.83
C ALA A 24 18.72 -9.73 34.67
N PRO A 25 17.40 -9.76 34.90
CA PRO A 25 16.47 -9.88 33.78
C PRO A 25 16.75 -8.68 32.85
N ALA A 26 17.09 -8.97 31.58
CA ALA A 26 17.10 -7.97 30.54
C ALA A 26 15.65 -7.47 30.44
N MET A 27 15.38 -6.30 30.99
CA MET A 27 14.17 -5.57 30.69
C MET A 27 14.28 -5.26 29.19
N ALA A 28 13.47 -5.98 28.37
CA ALA A 28 13.22 -5.57 27.01
C ALA A 28 12.69 -4.14 27.13
N ALA A 29 13.46 -3.17 26.62
CA ALA A 29 12.93 -1.83 26.40
C ALA A 29 11.67 -2.02 25.55
N PRO A 30 10.54 -1.37 25.91
CA PRO A 30 9.39 -1.38 25.01
C PRO A 30 9.90 -0.85 23.68
N SER A 31 9.77 -1.67 22.62
CA SER A 31 9.84 -1.18 21.26
C SER A 31 8.76 -0.10 21.23
N ALA A 32 9.15 1.17 21.12
CA ALA A 32 8.21 2.18 20.69
C ALA A 32 7.79 1.70 19.28
N GLU A 33 6.67 1.01 19.19
CA GLU A 33 5.92 0.91 17.94
C GLU A 33 5.70 2.37 17.60
N GLN A 34 6.40 2.85 16.58
CA GLN A 34 6.20 4.21 16.13
C GLN A 34 4.79 4.22 15.57
N ASP A 35 3.91 4.95 16.27
CA ASP A 35 2.57 5.26 15.82
C ASP A 35 2.70 5.96 14.47
N THR A 36 2.61 5.18 13.37
CA THR A 36 2.84 5.67 12.02
C THR A 36 1.55 5.62 11.21
N ALA A 37 1.41 6.59 10.32
CA ALA A 37 0.43 6.60 9.25
C ALA A 37 1.10 6.26 7.91
N MET A 38 0.36 5.72 6.96
CA MET A 38 0.76 5.60 5.56
C MET A 38 0.22 6.79 4.78
N VAL A 39 1.11 7.57 4.16
CA VAL A 39 0.72 8.77 3.41
C VAL A 39 1.25 8.71 1.99
N SER A 40 0.38 8.92 1.02
CA SER A 40 0.72 9.12 -0.39
C SER A 40 0.44 10.55 -0.80
N VAL A 41 1.10 10.99 -1.88
CA VAL A 41 0.85 12.30 -2.50
C VAL A 41 0.47 12.08 -3.95
N VAL A 42 -0.55 12.81 -4.44
CA VAL A 42 -0.93 12.86 -5.84
C VAL A 42 -0.84 14.30 -6.35
N HIS A 43 -0.29 14.46 -7.54
CA HIS A 43 -0.17 15.76 -8.20
C HIS A 43 -1.11 15.85 -9.40
N GLY A 44 -2.23 16.53 -9.25
CA GLY A 44 -3.27 16.72 -10.26
C GLY A 44 -3.37 18.15 -10.80
N ILE A 45 -2.34 19.00 -10.63
CA ILE A 45 -2.28 20.32 -11.25
C ILE A 45 -1.51 20.20 -12.56
N PRO A 46 -2.13 20.45 -13.75
CA PRO A 46 -1.43 20.34 -15.03
C PRO A 46 -0.34 21.41 -15.20
N ASP A 47 0.60 21.10 -16.08
CA ASP A 47 1.64 22.03 -16.58
C ASP A 47 2.55 22.66 -15.51
N LEU A 48 2.58 22.10 -14.30
CA LEU A 48 3.40 22.60 -13.19
C LEU A 48 4.16 21.45 -12.53
N THR A 49 5.48 21.46 -12.58
CA THR A 49 6.33 20.59 -11.77
C THR A 49 6.55 21.25 -10.41
N VAL A 50 6.46 20.47 -9.31
CA VAL A 50 6.49 21.02 -7.96
C VAL A 50 7.49 20.29 -7.05
N ASP A 51 7.90 21.00 -5.99
CA ASP A 51 8.57 20.42 -4.83
C ASP A 51 7.60 20.44 -3.65
N VAL A 52 7.55 19.35 -2.88
CA VAL A 52 6.66 19.19 -1.72
C VAL A 52 7.49 19.14 -0.45
N TYR A 53 7.11 19.98 0.51
CA TYR A 53 7.73 20.07 1.82
C TYR A 53 6.72 19.70 2.91
N ALA A 54 7.21 19.07 3.97
CA ALA A 54 6.46 18.77 5.18
C ALA A 54 7.21 19.32 6.39
N ASN A 55 6.61 20.24 7.15
CA ASN A 55 7.24 20.92 8.29
C ASN A 55 8.56 21.62 7.96
N GLY A 56 8.75 22.04 6.69
CA GLY A 56 9.96 22.69 6.19
C GLY A 56 11.04 21.75 5.66
N ASP A 57 10.88 20.44 5.81
CA ASP A 57 11.76 19.43 5.21
C ASP A 57 11.25 19.01 3.82
N GLU A 58 12.15 18.87 2.86
CA GLU A 58 11.81 18.43 1.50
C GLU A 58 11.38 16.96 1.53
N LEU A 59 10.14 16.72 1.09
CA LEU A 59 9.58 15.38 0.98
C LEU A 59 9.70 14.82 -0.44
N LEU A 60 9.42 15.65 -1.44
CA LEU A 60 9.49 15.30 -2.86
C LEU A 60 10.07 16.48 -3.64
N SER A 61 10.94 16.21 -4.62
CA SER A 61 11.42 17.20 -5.57
C SER A 61 11.14 16.82 -7.01
N GLY A 62 10.86 17.82 -7.85
CA GLY A 62 10.59 17.61 -9.26
C GLY A 62 9.36 16.74 -9.52
N PHE A 63 8.33 16.84 -8.66
CA PHE A 63 7.13 16.01 -8.74
C PHE A 63 6.24 16.45 -9.92
N GLU A 64 6.07 15.55 -10.88
CA GLU A 64 5.40 15.85 -12.15
C GLU A 64 3.88 15.68 -12.08
N PRO A 65 3.09 16.41 -12.89
CA PRO A 65 1.64 16.25 -12.99
C PRO A 65 1.23 14.82 -13.34
N GLY A 66 0.12 14.35 -12.76
CA GLY A 66 -0.44 13.02 -13.00
C GLY A 66 0.28 11.90 -12.27
N THR A 67 1.28 12.21 -11.44
CA THR A 67 2.00 11.20 -10.65
C THR A 67 1.40 11.02 -9.27
N VAL A 68 1.53 9.79 -8.77
CA VAL A 68 1.14 9.37 -7.42
C VAL A 68 2.34 8.67 -6.79
N THR A 69 2.69 9.03 -5.56
CA THR A 69 3.79 8.37 -4.85
C THR A 69 3.38 7.00 -4.32
N GLU A 70 4.36 6.13 -4.14
CA GLU A 70 4.21 5.00 -3.23
C GLU A 70 3.91 5.52 -1.81
N PRO A 71 3.14 4.76 -0.99
CA PRO A 71 2.87 5.14 0.38
C PRO A 71 4.16 5.23 1.22
N GLN A 72 4.28 6.30 1.99
CA GLN A 72 5.39 6.54 2.90
C GLN A 72 4.89 6.46 4.35
N PHE A 73 5.70 5.86 5.23
CA PHE A 73 5.39 5.80 6.65
C PHE A 73 5.85 7.10 7.32
N LEU A 74 4.90 7.84 7.88
CA LEU A 74 5.15 9.05 8.64
C LEU A 74 4.66 8.86 10.08
N PRO A 75 5.36 9.40 11.09
CA PRO A 75 4.84 9.45 12.46
C PRO A 75 3.46 10.10 12.50
N ALA A 76 2.56 9.62 13.36
CA ALA A 76 1.30 10.29 13.59
C ALA A 76 1.52 11.73 14.09
N GLY A 77 0.76 12.69 13.57
CA GLY A 77 0.92 14.09 13.93
C GLY A 77 0.32 15.07 12.94
N THR A 78 0.59 16.35 13.18
CA THR A 78 0.17 17.42 12.27
C THR A 78 1.35 17.85 11.41
N TYR A 79 1.13 17.88 10.10
CA TYR A 79 2.11 18.29 9.10
C TYR A 79 1.68 19.59 8.44
N ASP A 80 2.60 20.52 8.32
CA ASP A 80 2.46 21.71 7.49
C ASP A 80 2.98 21.37 6.10
N ILE A 81 2.05 21.07 5.19
CA ILE A 81 2.36 20.70 3.82
C ILE A 81 2.43 21.95 2.97
N GLN A 82 3.58 22.16 2.36
CA GLN A 82 3.86 23.29 1.49
C GLN A 82 4.29 22.80 0.11
N ILE A 83 3.75 23.41 -0.93
CA ILE A 83 4.05 23.09 -2.32
C ILE A 83 4.64 24.33 -2.97
N PHE A 84 5.82 24.16 -3.55
CA PHE A 84 6.53 25.19 -4.30
C PHE A 84 6.65 24.79 -5.77
N GLU A 85 6.80 25.76 -6.66
CA GLU A 85 7.26 25.45 -8.01
C GLU A 85 8.68 24.84 -7.94
N ALA A 86 8.95 23.86 -8.78
CA ALA A 86 10.21 23.12 -8.75
C ALA A 86 11.43 24.05 -8.77
N GLY A 87 12.35 23.83 -7.82
CA GLY A 87 13.59 24.60 -7.67
C GLY A 87 13.45 25.94 -6.95
N GLN A 88 12.28 26.33 -6.46
CA GLN A 88 12.12 27.57 -5.68
C GLN A 88 12.44 27.38 -4.19
N GLY A 89 12.33 26.17 -3.67
CA GLY A 89 12.67 25.81 -2.30
C GLY A 89 11.86 26.53 -1.20
N PRO A 90 12.14 26.21 0.08
CA PRO A 90 11.32 26.66 1.20
C PRO A 90 11.50 28.16 1.56
N ASP A 91 12.51 28.83 1.03
CA ASP A 91 12.75 30.27 1.27
C ASP A 91 11.80 31.18 0.49
N GLY A 92 11.05 30.60 -0.47
CA GLY A 92 10.07 31.30 -1.29
C GLY A 92 8.69 31.34 -0.64
N LYS A 93 7.72 31.88 -1.41
CA LYS A 93 6.32 31.78 -1.02
C LYS A 93 5.74 30.50 -1.61
N PRO A 94 5.14 29.61 -0.80
CA PRO A 94 4.51 28.41 -1.32
C PRO A 94 3.33 28.77 -2.25
N ALA A 95 3.18 28.00 -3.32
CA ALA A 95 2.01 28.08 -4.20
C ALA A 95 0.76 27.55 -3.48
N LEU A 96 0.93 26.54 -2.64
CA LEU A 96 -0.11 25.96 -1.79
C LEU A 96 0.46 25.64 -0.40
N GLU A 97 -0.37 25.82 0.63
CA GLU A 97 -0.06 25.47 2.00
C GLU A 97 -1.29 24.94 2.71
N LYS A 98 -1.15 23.85 3.46
CA LYS A 98 -2.22 23.28 4.27
C LYS A 98 -1.68 22.45 5.41
N LYS A 99 -2.27 22.61 6.59
CA LYS A 99 -2.05 21.69 7.71
C LYS A 99 -2.91 20.45 7.55
N VAL A 100 -2.26 19.29 7.64
CA VAL A 100 -2.88 17.98 7.55
C VAL A 100 -2.55 17.22 8.83
N GLU A 101 -3.55 16.67 9.47
CA GLU A 101 -3.39 15.78 10.62
C GLU A 101 -3.52 14.34 10.14
N VAL A 102 -2.59 13.48 10.55
CA VAL A 102 -2.62 12.04 10.31
C VAL A 102 -2.54 11.32 11.64
N GLY A 103 -3.47 10.41 11.87
CA GLY A 103 -3.56 9.58 13.08
C GLY A 103 -2.70 8.32 12.98
N GLU A 104 -2.52 7.66 14.12
CA GLU A 104 -1.91 6.33 14.18
C GLU A 104 -2.72 5.32 13.36
N GLY A 105 -2.03 4.58 12.49
CA GLY A 105 -2.64 3.56 11.63
C GLY A 105 -3.46 4.11 10.45
N ASP A 106 -3.55 5.43 10.30
CA ASP A 106 -4.24 6.02 9.16
C ASP A 106 -3.54 5.67 7.85
N THR A 107 -4.34 5.49 6.80
CA THR A 107 -3.88 5.52 5.43
C THR A 107 -4.56 6.71 4.76
N ALA A 108 -3.75 7.61 4.20
CA ALA A 108 -4.25 8.86 3.63
C ALA A 108 -3.51 9.23 2.34
N THR A 109 -4.20 9.95 1.47
CA THR A 109 -3.61 10.55 0.27
C THR A 109 -3.83 12.05 0.27
N ILE A 110 -2.75 12.82 0.08
CA ILE A 110 -2.78 14.27 -0.04
C ILE A 110 -2.74 14.61 -1.54
N ALA A 111 -3.80 15.24 -2.03
CA ALA A 111 -3.93 15.64 -3.42
C ALA A 111 -3.67 17.15 -3.58
N ALA A 112 -2.66 17.50 -4.38
CA ALA A 112 -2.54 18.83 -4.95
C ALA A 112 -3.30 18.84 -6.28
N HIS A 113 -4.34 19.64 -6.41
CA HIS A 113 -5.24 19.58 -7.56
C HIS A 113 -5.90 20.92 -7.87
N LEU A 114 -6.62 20.98 -8.98
CA LEU A 114 -7.49 22.11 -9.28
C LEU A 114 -8.86 21.89 -8.64
N GLY A 115 -9.39 22.91 -7.96
CA GLY A 115 -10.80 22.95 -7.57
C GLY A 115 -11.73 23.05 -8.79
N ALA A 116 -13.03 22.90 -8.61
CA ALA A 116 -14.02 23.03 -9.69
C ALA A 116 -13.98 24.42 -10.39
N ASP A 117 -13.49 25.42 -9.69
CA ASP A 117 -13.26 26.79 -10.15
C ASP A 117 -11.90 27.03 -10.81
N GLY A 118 -11.12 25.98 -11.03
CA GLY A 118 -9.77 26.05 -11.61
C GLY A 118 -8.68 26.54 -10.63
N THR A 119 -9.04 26.86 -9.37
CA THR A 119 -8.02 27.31 -8.40
C THR A 119 -7.26 26.14 -7.79
N PRO A 120 -5.92 26.22 -7.63
CA PRO A 120 -5.13 25.18 -6.97
C PRO A 120 -5.54 24.98 -5.51
N ARG A 121 -5.62 23.71 -5.08
CA ARG A 121 -6.05 23.30 -3.74
C ARG A 121 -5.26 22.08 -3.25
N LEU A 122 -5.23 21.92 -1.91
CA LEU A 122 -4.80 20.69 -1.25
C LEU A 122 -6.00 20.02 -0.57
N THR A 123 -6.25 18.76 -0.89
CA THR A 123 -7.25 17.92 -0.25
C THR A 123 -6.61 16.66 0.32
N ALA A 124 -6.92 16.35 1.58
CA ALA A 124 -6.55 15.09 2.19
C ALA A 124 -7.74 14.13 2.12
N PHE A 125 -7.50 12.92 1.63
CA PHE A 125 -8.46 11.83 1.57
C PHE A 125 -8.02 10.74 2.56
N ALA A 126 -8.96 10.21 3.32
CA ALA A 126 -8.74 8.98 4.08
C ALA A 126 -8.93 7.78 3.16
N ASP A 127 -7.94 6.91 3.08
CA ASP A 127 -8.00 5.74 2.20
C ASP A 127 -8.61 4.55 2.97
N ASP A 128 -9.71 4.00 2.46
CA ASP A 128 -10.30 2.79 3.02
C ASP A 128 -9.55 1.54 2.54
N VAL A 129 -8.67 1.06 3.39
CA VAL A 129 -7.89 -0.18 3.19
C VAL A 129 -8.49 -1.38 3.93
N SER A 130 -9.77 -1.30 4.35
CA SER A 130 -10.46 -2.41 4.99
C SER A 130 -10.57 -3.61 4.06
N LYS A 131 -10.60 -4.80 4.66
CA LYS A 131 -10.59 -6.07 3.92
C LYS A 131 -11.80 -6.23 3.02
N VAL A 132 -11.57 -6.86 1.87
CA VAL A 132 -12.61 -7.24 0.89
C VAL A 132 -12.71 -8.75 0.79
N ASP A 133 -13.86 -9.26 0.35
CA ASP A 133 -14.09 -10.70 0.15
C ASP A 133 -13.22 -11.26 -0.99
N ALA A 134 -12.97 -12.58 -0.94
CA ALA A 134 -12.26 -13.27 -2.01
C ALA A 134 -12.95 -13.06 -3.39
N GLY A 135 -12.15 -12.87 -4.43
CA GLY A 135 -12.62 -12.53 -5.78
C GLY A 135 -13.03 -11.08 -5.97
N LYS A 136 -12.91 -10.23 -4.93
CA LYS A 136 -13.30 -8.82 -4.96
C LYS A 136 -12.10 -7.89 -4.81
N GLY A 137 -12.27 -6.67 -5.30
CA GLY A 137 -11.41 -5.52 -5.05
C GLY A 137 -12.25 -4.29 -4.74
N ARG A 138 -11.65 -3.29 -4.13
CA ARG A 138 -12.29 -1.99 -3.92
C ARG A 138 -11.92 -1.06 -5.05
N LEU A 139 -12.89 -0.47 -5.73
CA LEU A 139 -12.71 0.60 -6.69
C LEU A 139 -13.17 1.90 -6.06
N THR A 140 -12.29 2.89 -5.99
CA THR A 140 -12.59 4.26 -5.55
C THR A 140 -12.30 5.20 -6.70
N VAL A 141 -13.20 6.14 -6.97
CA VAL A 141 -12.98 7.21 -7.96
C VAL A 141 -13.00 8.55 -7.25
N ARG A 142 -11.96 9.35 -7.47
CA ARG A 142 -11.79 10.70 -6.94
C ARG A 142 -11.88 11.72 -8.05
N HIS A 143 -12.84 12.63 -7.94
CA HIS A 143 -12.96 13.74 -8.88
C HIS A 143 -12.17 14.95 -8.37
N ILE A 144 -10.93 15.09 -8.85
CA ILE A 144 -10.03 16.19 -8.50
C ILE A 144 -9.69 17.10 -9.70
N ALA A 145 -10.51 17.05 -10.76
CA ALA A 145 -10.37 17.88 -11.94
C ALA A 145 -11.18 19.19 -11.84
N ALA A 146 -10.70 20.24 -12.47
CA ALA A 146 -11.50 21.44 -12.75
C ALA A 146 -12.51 21.14 -13.87
N ALA A 147 -13.59 20.47 -13.50
CA ALA A 147 -14.66 20.05 -14.40
C ALA A 147 -16.00 20.05 -13.66
N PRO A 148 -17.14 20.10 -14.38
CA PRO A 148 -18.46 19.90 -13.80
C PRO A 148 -18.59 18.52 -13.14
N ALA A 149 -19.75 18.27 -12.49
CA ALA A 149 -20.09 16.95 -11.98
C ALA A 149 -20.03 15.91 -13.10
N VAL A 150 -19.61 14.70 -12.74
CA VAL A 150 -19.42 13.58 -13.68
C VAL A 150 -20.16 12.32 -13.22
N ASP A 151 -20.49 11.48 -14.19
CA ASP A 151 -20.88 10.10 -13.95
C ASP A 151 -19.75 9.18 -14.40
N VAL A 152 -19.49 8.12 -13.64
CA VAL A 152 -18.48 7.10 -13.96
C VAL A 152 -19.21 5.85 -14.38
N ARG A 153 -18.86 5.31 -15.56
CA ARG A 153 -19.48 4.11 -16.12
C ARG A 153 -18.46 2.99 -16.23
N ALA A 154 -18.95 1.77 -16.06
CA ALA A 154 -18.19 0.54 -16.29
C ALA A 154 -18.93 -0.29 -17.35
N GLY A 155 -18.28 -0.59 -18.48
CA GLY A 155 -18.93 -1.27 -19.61
C GLY A 155 -20.15 -0.52 -20.16
N GLY A 156 -20.20 0.80 -20.02
CA GLY A 156 -21.29 1.67 -20.43
C GLY A 156 -22.41 1.84 -19.40
N GLU A 157 -22.40 1.10 -18.30
CA GLU A 157 -23.40 1.22 -17.23
C GLU A 157 -22.90 2.13 -16.11
N PRO A 158 -23.74 3.05 -15.57
CA PRO A 158 -23.34 3.95 -14.48
C PRO A 158 -22.99 3.17 -13.19
N VAL A 159 -21.83 3.43 -12.63
CA VAL A 159 -21.39 2.91 -11.33
C VAL A 159 -21.48 4.01 -10.27
N PHE A 160 -20.99 5.18 -10.57
CA PHE A 160 -21.09 6.37 -9.71
C PHE A 160 -21.71 7.51 -10.49
N THR A 161 -22.61 8.27 -9.86
CA THR A 161 -23.34 9.36 -10.52
C THR A 161 -23.25 10.66 -9.77
N GLY A 162 -23.15 11.76 -10.50
CA GLY A 162 -23.15 13.11 -9.93
C GLY A 162 -21.93 13.43 -9.06
N LEU A 163 -20.78 12.78 -9.32
CA LEU A 163 -19.57 13.00 -8.55
C LEU A 163 -19.00 14.39 -8.83
N THR A 164 -18.83 15.19 -7.79
CA THR A 164 -18.34 16.57 -7.87
C THR A 164 -16.96 16.71 -7.22
N ASN A 165 -16.13 17.63 -7.70
CA ASN A 165 -14.84 17.97 -7.13
C ASN A 165 -15.01 18.68 -5.76
N PRO A 166 -14.28 18.26 -4.67
CA PRO A 166 -13.27 17.21 -4.60
C PRO A 166 -13.77 15.90 -3.97
N ASN A 167 -14.94 15.43 -4.31
CA ASN A 167 -15.52 14.23 -3.69
C ASN A 167 -15.00 12.93 -4.33
N GLU A 168 -15.24 11.84 -3.61
CA GLU A 168 -14.97 10.48 -4.03
C GLU A 168 -16.20 9.60 -3.85
N ASP A 169 -16.24 8.50 -4.57
CA ASP A 169 -17.18 7.40 -4.35
C ASP A 169 -16.47 6.07 -4.48
N SER A 170 -16.96 5.04 -3.80
CA SER A 170 -16.28 3.76 -3.66
C SER A 170 -17.25 2.59 -3.70
N ALA A 171 -16.84 1.49 -4.35
CA ALA A 171 -17.60 0.25 -4.40
C ALA A 171 -16.67 -0.97 -4.32
N VAL A 172 -17.16 -2.05 -3.70
CA VAL A 172 -16.51 -3.37 -3.77
C VAL A 172 -17.08 -4.11 -4.97
N VAL A 173 -16.22 -4.40 -5.95
CA VAL A 173 -16.58 -4.99 -7.24
C VAL A 173 -15.81 -6.29 -7.46
N ASP A 174 -16.21 -7.07 -8.50
CA ASP A 174 -15.44 -8.25 -8.92
C ASP A 174 -14.05 -7.82 -9.42
N ALA A 175 -13.03 -8.60 -9.03
CA ALA A 175 -11.69 -8.39 -9.55
C ALA A 175 -11.62 -8.70 -11.04
N GLY A 176 -10.93 -7.86 -11.80
CA GLY A 176 -10.82 -8.01 -13.27
C GLY A 176 -10.46 -6.67 -13.93
N ILE A 177 -10.43 -6.72 -15.26
CA ILE A 177 -10.27 -5.51 -16.09
C ILE A 177 -11.66 -4.95 -16.37
N VAL A 178 -11.84 -3.67 -16.11
CA VAL A 178 -13.08 -2.94 -16.31
C VAL A 178 -12.83 -1.84 -17.33
N ASP A 179 -13.59 -1.84 -18.43
CA ASP A 179 -13.61 -0.70 -19.37
C ASP A 179 -14.42 0.42 -18.74
N ALA A 180 -13.75 1.46 -18.29
CA ALA A 180 -14.36 2.60 -17.62
C ALA A 180 -14.31 3.87 -18.47
N ASP A 181 -15.33 4.68 -18.42
CA ASP A 181 -15.32 6.04 -18.92
C ASP A 181 -15.96 7.00 -17.91
N VAL A 182 -15.61 8.27 -18.07
CA VAL A 182 -16.16 9.37 -17.28
C VAL A 182 -16.93 10.28 -18.23
N VAL A 183 -18.20 10.49 -17.95
CA VAL A 183 -19.09 11.36 -18.74
C VAL A 183 -19.54 12.54 -17.91
N LEU A 184 -19.95 13.62 -18.56
CA LEU A 184 -20.59 14.74 -17.87
C LEU A 184 -21.92 14.27 -17.27
N ALA A 185 -22.16 14.59 -15.99
CA ALA A 185 -23.31 14.08 -15.24
C ALA A 185 -24.64 14.31 -15.96
N GLY A 186 -25.44 13.24 -16.06
CA GLY A 186 -26.72 13.23 -16.71
C GLY A 186 -26.67 13.31 -18.25
N THR A 187 -25.48 13.06 -18.86
CA THR A 187 -25.31 13.06 -20.31
C THR A 187 -24.50 11.85 -20.78
N ASP A 188 -24.42 11.62 -22.10
CA ASP A 188 -23.52 10.65 -22.71
C ASP A 188 -22.21 11.28 -23.24
N THR A 189 -21.95 12.54 -22.88
CA THR A 189 -20.73 13.22 -23.34
C THR A 189 -19.53 12.73 -22.58
N VAL A 190 -18.65 11.96 -23.26
CA VAL A 190 -17.43 11.42 -22.70
C VAL A 190 -16.43 12.56 -22.45
N ALA A 191 -16.03 12.72 -21.20
CA ALA A 191 -15.00 13.64 -20.75
C ALA A 191 -13.61 12.98 -20.69
N ILE A 192 -13.55 11.72 -20.21
CA ILE A 192 -12.32 10.92 -20.16
C ILE A 192 -12.64 9.46 -20.53
N GLY A 193 -11.81 8.84 -21.32
CA GLY A 193 -11.90 7.42 -21.63
C GLY A 193 -12.40 7.11 -23.05
N PRO A 194 -12.75 5.83 -23.35
CA PRO A 194 -12.67 4.69 -22.42
C PRO A 194 -11.25 4.35 -22.00
N ALA A 195 -11.08 3.81 -20.80
CA ALA A 195 -9.81 3.37 -20.24
C ALA A 195 -9.99 2.03 -19.51
N GLU A 196 -9.00 1.15 -19.66
CA GLU A 196 -8.97 -0.12 -18.92
C GLU A 196 -8.50 0.14 -17.48
N VAL A 197 -9.35 -0.16 -16.50
CA VAL A 197 -9.03 -0.12 -15.08
C VAL A 197 -8.89 -1.54 -14.56
N ASN A 198 -7.70 -1.88 -14.08
CA ASN A 198 -7.45 -3.20 -13.49
C ASN A 198 -7.75 -3.18 -11.99
N VAL A 199 -8.88 -3.78 -11.62
CA VAL A 199 -9.27 -4.04 -10.22
C VAL A 199 -8.65 -5.36 -9.78
N THR A 200 -7.68 -5.29 -8.87
CA THR A 200 -6.95 -6.46 -8.38
C THR A 200 -7.69 -7.06 -7.18
N GLU A 201 -7.77 -8.41 -7.11
CA GLU A 201 -8.31 -9.12 -5.95
C GLU A 201 -7.54 -8.77 -4.68
N GLY A 202 -8.25 -8.58 -3.56
CA GLY A 202 -7.65 -8.26 -2.27
C GLY A 202 -6.91 -6.91 -2.24
N ALA A 203 -7.26 -6.00 -3.16
CA ALA A 203 -6.63 -4.71 -3.30
C ALA A 203 -7.66 -3.57 -3.45
N GLY A 204 -7.23 -2.35 -3.10
CA GLY A 204 -7.90 -1.11 -3.46
C GLY A 204 -7.27 -0.51 -4.71
N THR A 205 -8.10 -0.14 -5.68
CA THR A 205 -7.71 0.64 -6.86
C THR A 205 -8.39 1.99 -6.76
N VAL A 206 -7.59 3.07 -6.65
CA VAL A 206 -8.09 4.44 -6.66
C VAL A 206 -7.79 5.07 -8.01
N VAL A 207 -8.80 5.62 -8.64
CA VAL A 207 -8.71 6.32 -9.92
C VAL A 207 -8.97 7.81 -9.67
N TYR A 208 -8.04 8.64 -10.07
CA TYR A 208 -8.13 10.10 -9.98
C TYR A 208 -8.47 10.68 -11.35
N ALA A 209 -9.61 11.34 -11.47
CA ALA A 209 -9.90 12.22 -12.61
C ALA A 209 -9.33 13.60 -12.29
N TRP A 210 -8.29 14.02 -13.00
CA TRP A 210 -7.56 15.26 -12.75
C TRP A 210 -7.42 16.13 -14.01
N GLY A 211 -6.87 17.33 -13.87
CA GLY A 211 -6.69 18.28 -14.96
C GLY A 211 -7.84 19.30 -15.06
N SER A 212 -8.05 19.85 -16.24
CA SER A 212 -9.04 20.91 -16.53
C SER A 212 -9.84 20.58 -17.79
N ALA A 213 -11.17 20.68 -17.70
CA ALA A 213 -12.06 20.54 -18.86
C ALA A 213 -11.92 21.73 -19.82
N GLU A 214 -11.68 22.93 -19.30
CA GLU A 214 -11.49 24.15 -20.08
C GLU A 214 -10.22 24.06 -20.94
N ASP A 215 -9.11 23.58 -20.33
CA ASP A 215 -7.82 23.44 -21.00
C ASP A 215 -7.70 22.14 -21.82
N LYS A 216 -8.73 21.28 -21.78
CA LYS A 216 -8.80 19.99 -22.52
C LYS A 216 -7.63 19.07 -22.20
N ASN A 217 -7.15 19.08 -20.97
CA ASN A 217 -6.07 18.25 -20.48
C ASN A 217 -6.52 17.27 -19.36
N LEU A 218 -7.82 16.94 -19.35
CA LEU A 218 -8.36 15.93 -18.44
C LEU A 218 -7.66 14.59 -18.64
N ALA A 219 -7.26 13.95 -17.55
CA ALA A 219 -6.55 12.68 -17.55
C ALA A 219 -6.89 11.84 -16.31
N LEU A 220 -6.44 10.58 -16.31
CA LEU A 220 -6.54 9.67 -15.18
C LEU A 220 -5.16 9.40 -14.59
N ALA A 221 -5.12 9.27 -13.26
CA ALA A 221 -4.01 8.67 -12.55
C ALA A 221 -4.57 7.53 -11.69
N THR A 222 -3.75 6.53 -11.38
CA THR A 222 -4.18 5.36 -10.60
C THR A 222 -3.23 5.11 -9.44
N GLN A 223 -3.80 4.66 -8.31
CA GLN A 223 -3.07 4.22 -7.14
C GLN A 223 -3.59 2.85 -6.71
N LYS A 224 -2.73 2.03 -6.12
CA LYS A 224 -3.11 0.70 -5.63
C LYS A 224 -2.69 0.52 -4.19
N PHE A 225 -3.59 -0.05 -3.40
CA PHE A 225 -3.34 -0.52 -2.04
C PHE A 225 -3.47 -2.04 -2.02
N SER A 226 -2.49 -2.76 -1.52
CA SER A 226 -2.49 -4.22 -1.41
C SER A 226 -2.74 -4.68 0.03
N GLY A 227 -2.95 -6.00 0.21
CA GLY A 227 -3.09 -6.58 1.55
C GLY A 227 -4.49 -6.46 2.14
N MET A 228 -5.49 -6.20 1.31
CA MET A 228 -6.91 -6.12 1.71
C MET A 228 -7.63 -7.47 1.63
N ASP A 229 -6.91 -8.58 1.43
CA ASP A 229 -7.49 -9.92 1.41
C ASP A 229 -8.14 -10.26 2.75
N SER A 230 -9.40 -10.73 2.70
CA SER A 230 -9.99 -11.42 3.82
C SER A 230 -9.37 -12.81 3.93
N MET A 231 -8.93 -13.22 5.13
CA MET A 231 -8.54 -14.62 5.33
C MET A 231 -9.71 -15.52 4.90
N PRO A 232 -9.45 -16.61 4.14
CA PRO A 232 -10.50 -17.60 3.86
C PRO A 232 -11.11 -18.02 5.20
N LYS A 233 -12.44 -17.92 5.32
CA LYS A 233 -13.15 -18.48 6.48
C LYS A 233 -12.68 -19.92 6.58
N ALA A 234 -12.08 -20.30 7.72
CA ALA A 234 -11.59 -21.65 7.96
C ALA A 234 -12.69 -22.62 7.55
N VAL A 235 -12.42 -23.42 6.50
CA VAL A 235 -13.29 -24.54 6.18
C VAL A 235 -13.14 -25.44 7.39
N HIS A 236 -14.21 -25.60 8.17
CA HIS A 236 -14.28 -26.67 9.13
C HIS A 236 -14.18 -27.95 8.29
N ALA A 237 -12.96 -28.44 8.09
CA ALA A 237 -12.77 -29.79 7.64
C ALA A 237 -13.44 -30.64 8.72
N GLY A 238 -14.65 -31.11 8.42
CA GLY A 238 -15.42 -31.99 9.28
C GLY A 238 -14.60 -33.27 9.51
N GLY A 239 -13.84 -33.24 10.56
CA GLY A 239 -13.19 -34.40 11.13
C GLY A 239 -14.08 -34.93 12.24
N ASP A 240 -15.11 -35.65 11.90
CA ASP A 240 -15.69 -36.65 12.80
C ASP A 240 -14.65 -37.77 12.98
N GLY A 241 -13.49 -37.42 13.49
CA GLY A 241 -12.50 -38.33 14.03
C GLY A 241 -12.98 -38.74 15.39
N THR A 242 -13.74 -39.84 15.47
CA THR A 242 -13.92 -40.59 16.72
C THR A 242 -12.55 -40.84 17.32
N ALA A 243 -12.23 -40.12 18.39
CA ALA A 243 -11.09 -40.41 19.22
C ALA A 243 -11.27 -41.79 19.81
N VAL A 244 -10.62 -42.80 19.22
CA VAL A 244 -10.47 -44.12 19.84
C VAL A 244 -9.51 -43.90 21.02
N SER A 245 -10.08 -43.90 22.20
CA SER A 245 -9.35 -43.93 23.47
C SER A 245 -8.58 -45.26 23.53
N ALA A 246 -7.32 -45.24 23.16
CA ALA A 246 -6.40 -46.37 23.42
C ALA A 246 -5.86 -46.29 24.84
N ASN A 247 -6.62 -46.84 25.77
CA ASN A 247 -6.10 -47.17 27.08
C ASN A 247 -5.65 -48.65 27.01
N SER A 248 -4.38 -48.91 26.89
CA SER A 248 -3.76 -50.15 27.33
C SER A 248 -2.26 -50.04 27.38
N THR A 249 -1.75 -50.04 28.57
CA THR A 249 -0.41 -50.56 28.96
C THR A 249 -0.26 -51.95 28.48
N ASP A 250 0.71 -52.20 27.57
CA ASP A 250 1.52 -53.40 27.55
C ASP A 250 2.75 -53.23 26.68
N TRP A 251 3.89 -53.31 27.31
CA TRP A 251 5.21 -53.19 26.73
C TRP A 251 5.80 -54.56 26.48
N THR A 252 5.89 -55.00 25.23
CA THR A 252 6.78 -56.11 24.86
C THR A 252 7.50 -55.79 23.58
N PRO A 253 8.86 -55.98 23.53
CA PRO A 253 9.66 -55.71 22.33
C PRO A 253 9.70 -56.95 21.45
N GLY A 254 9.27 -56.81 20.19
CA GLY A 254 9.38 -57.88 19.17
C GLY A 254 9.93 -57.33 17.86
N TRP A 255 11.11 -57.82 17.50
CA TRP A 255 11.81 -57.61 16.23
C TRP A 255 11.06 -58.29 15.08
N ALA A 256 10.94 -57.67 13.93
CA ALA A 256 11.20 -58.27 12.59
C ALA A 256 10.80 -57.36 11.43
N ALA A 257 11.72 -57.06 10.64
CA ALA A 257 11.97 -56.86 9.22
C ALA A 257 10.83 -57.08 8.21
N ALA A 258 10.85 -56.25 7.18
CA ALA A 258 10.69 -56.44 5.73
C ALA A 258 9.87 -55.28 5.13
N GLY A 259 10.38 -54.39 4.29
CA GLY A 259 10.70 -54.69 2.90
C GLY A 259 9.51 -54.33 2.02
N GLY A 260 9.51 -53.14 1.35
CA GLY A 260 8.51 -52.83 0.35
C GLY A 260 8.78 -51.50 -0.35
N VAL A 261 9.68 -51.54 -1.34
CA VAL A 261 9.86 -50.45 -2.33
C VAL A 261 8.75 -50.52 -3.36
N VAL A 262 7.98 -49.46 -3.52
CA VAL A 262 7.12 -49.30 -4.70
C VAL A 262 7.57 -48.05 -5.45
N ALA A 263 8.23 -48.33 -6.59
CA ALA A 263 8.53 -47.31 -7.61
C ALA A 263 7.30 -47.13 -8.50
N VAL A 264 6.86 -45.89 -8.67
CA VAL A 264 5.88 -45.52 -9.71
C VAL A 264 6.57 -44.67 -10.75
N ALA A 265 6.72 -45.25 -11.94
CA ALA A 265 7.28 -44.62 -13.12
C ALA A 265 6.30 -43.59 -13.70
N GLY A 266 6.77 -42.37 -13.94
CA GLY A 266 6.05 -41.35 -14.69
C GLY A 266 6.13 -41.54 -16.19
N VAL A 267 5.02 -41.45 -16.87
CA VAL A 267 4.93 -41.45 -18.34
C VAL A 267 4.91 -40.02 -18.84
N LEU A 268 5.96 -39.61 -19.54
CA LEU A 268 6.06 -38.41 -20.34
C LEU A 268 5.28 -38.60 -21.66
N GLY A 269 4.20 -37.84 -21.85
CA GLY A 269 3.47 -37.77 -23.11
C GLY A 269 3.77 -36.49 -23.87
N ALA A 270 4.74 -36.51 -24.78
CA ALA A 270 4.98 -35.45 -25.74
C ALA A 270 3.96 -35.50 -26.87
N ARG A 271 3.17 -34.47 -27.07
CA ARG A 271 2.37 -34.26 -28.30
C ARG A 271 3.01 -33.17 -29.14
N ARG A 272 3.56 -33.59 -30.27
CA ARG A 272 3.97 -32.74 -31.39
C ARG A 272 2.71 -32.31 -32.14
N PHE A 273 2.54 -31.01 -32.36
CA PHE A 273 1.64 -30.49 -33.37
C PHE A 273 2.44 -30.15 -34.63
N ALA A 274 2.14 -30.89 -35.70
CA ALA A 274 2.67 -30.62 -37.03
C ALA A 274 1.82 -29.53 -37.70
N GLY A 275 2.50 -28.56 -38.32
CA GLY A 275 1.87 -27.55 -39.13
C GLY A 275 1.33 -28.09 -40.45
N LYS A 276 0.28 -27.46 -40.95
CA LYS A 276 -0.15 -27.59 -42.31
C LYS A 276 -0.41 -26.21 -42.91
N ARG A 277 0.35 -25.91 -43.94
CA ARG A 277 0.13 -24.76 -44.83
C ARG A 277 -1.06 -25.05 -45.74
N GLY A 278 -1.83 -24.04 -46.03
CA GLY A 278 -2.85 -23.95 -47.04
C GLY A 278 -3.32 -22.50 -47.14
#